data_944613f8466e19a58c763f02b7c742ac
#
_entry.id   944613f8466e19a58c763f02b7c742ac
#
_cell.length_a   1.000
_cell.length_b   1.000
_cell.length_c   1.000
_cell.angle_alpha   90.00
_cell.angle_beta   90.00
_cell.angle_gamma   90.00
#
_symmetry.space_group_name_H-M   'P 1'
#
loop_
_entity.id
_entity.type
_entity.pdbx_description
1 polymer ?
#
loop_
_entity_poly.entity_id
_entity_poly.type
_entity_poly.pdbx_seq_one_letter_code
_entity_poly.pdbx_strand_id
1 'polypeptide(L)'
;MRRHSVSAVVCLLFISAVAAQSPAPPPAAPAPAHQWTMAELLPAMSELGTGRSWMQGGQVFEQAGCGICHAMSTYWEGNGLAPDLTAVASKMTRDQILQSIVEPSATLNGQYYHTEFTLVDGSMVRGTVVDAEGATLIVAPVMMVPDVTIRIPKADIKSEAPSPVSPMPVGLLNPFTREQILDLMVFLDAGGDPDAAIYRKN
;
A
#
# COMPACT_ATOMS: atom_id res chain seq x y z
N MET A 1 -3.12 79.08 55.77
CA MET A 1 -2.08 78.06 55.72
C MET A 1 -2.71 76.76 55.38
N ARG A 2 -2.63 76.29 54.08
CA ARG A 2 -3.18 74.98 53.61
C ARG A 2 -1.99 74.09 53.37
N ARG A 3 -1.97 72.97 54.12
CA ARG A 3 -0.94 71.89 53.97
C ARG A 3 -1.39 71.01 52.87
N HIS A 4 -0.61 70.84 51.80
CA HIS A 4 -0.80 69.87 50.73
C HIS A 4 -0.08 68.59 51.14
N SER A 5 -0.85 67.50 51.33
CA SER A 5 -0.30 66.18 51.50
C SER A 5 -0.03 65.58 50.12
N VAL A 6 1.23 65.18 49.89
CA VAL A 6 1.65 64.50 48.68
C VAL A 6 1.55 62.98 48.98
N SER A 7 0.60 62.27 48.35
CA SER A 7 0.51 60.82 48.44
C SER A 7 1.46 60.21 47.38
N ALA A 8 2.45 59.50 47.87
CA ALA A 8 3.33 58.71 47.02
C ALA A 8 2.63 57.41 46.60
N VAL A 9 2.38 57.25 45.32
CA VAL A 9 1.91 55.97 44.74
C VAL A 9 3.13 55.08 44.49
N VAL A 10 3.25 53.98 45.25
CA VAL A 10 4.28 52.94 45.03
C VAL A 10 3.72 51.97 43.99
N CYS A 11 4.28 52.02 42.78
CA CYS A 11 3.96 51.09 41.70
C CYS A 11 4.80 49.78 41.89
N LEU A 12 4.17 48.73 42.39
CA LEU A 12 4.79 47.42 42.48
C LEU A 12 4.78 46.74 41.09
N LEU A 13 5.93 46.70 40.46
CA LEU A 13 6.15 45.92 39.22
C LEU A 13 6.24 44.44 39.56
N PHE A 14 5.19 43.67 39.23
CA PHE A 14 5.26 42.22 39.23
C PHE A 14 5.99 41.73 38.00
N ILE A 15 7.24 41.28 38.15
CA ILE A 15 7.99 40.57 37.11
C ILE A 15 7.54 39.13 37.14
N SER A 16 6.63 38.77 36.23
CA SER A 16 6.25 37.36 36.00
C SER A 16 7.40 36.64 35.30
N ALA A 17 8.07 35.75 35.98
CA ALA A 17 9.06 34.84 35.39
C ALA A 17 8.34 33.86 34.48
N VAL A 18 8.46 34.02 33.18
CA VAL A 18 8.04 32.99 32.20
C VAL A 18 9.06 31.84 32.26
N ALA A 19 8.68 30.76 32.90
CA ALA A 19 9.46 29.51 32.86
C ALA A 19 9.51 29.00 31.41
N ALA A 20 10.71 28.98 30.83
CA ALA A 20 10.95 28.37 29.53
C ALA A 20 10.68 26.86 29.63
N GLN A 21 9.58 26.39 29.04
CA GLN A 21 9.30 24.96 28.91
C GLN A 21 10.26 24.38 27.88
N SER A 22 11.06 23.40 28.31
CA SER A 22 11.89 22.62 27.39
C SER A 22 11.00 21.96 26.33
N PRO A 23 11.38 22.00 25.04
CA PRO A 23 10.60 21.33 24.01
C PRO A 23 10.47 19.84 24.34
N ALA A 24 9.27 19.30 24.16
CA ALA A 24 9.01 17.88 24.33
C ALA A 24 9.96 17.06 23.42
N PRO A 25 10.48 15.93 23.87
CA PRO A 25 11.28 15.07 23.01
C PRO A 25 10.48 14.69 21.75
N PRO A 26 11.14 14.57 20.60
CA PRO A 26 10.45 14.15 19.37
C PRO A 26 9.79 12.78 19.60
N PRO A 27 8.63 12.51 19.00
CA PRO A 27 7.97 11.22 19.10
C PRO A 27 8.95 10.12 18.69
N ALA A 28 8.99 9.03 19.46
CA ALA A 28 9.83 7.88 19.15
C ALA A 28 9.54 7.41 17.73
N ALA A 29 10.58 7.11 16.95
CA ALA A 29 10.42 6.53 15.64
C ALA A 29 9.51 5.28 15.75
N PRO A 30 8.54 5.09 14.83
CA PRO A 30 7.70 3.90 14.86
C PRO A 30 8.60 2.66 14.87
N ALA A 31 8.25 1.67 15.67
CA ALA A 31 8.96 0.38 15.68
C ALA A 31 9.01 -0.15 14.23
N PRO A 32 10.11 -0.79 13.81
CA PRO A 32 10.19 -1.35 12.47
C PRO A 32 9.00 -2.28 12.26
N ALA A 33 8.25 -2.07 11.17
CA ALA A 33 7.13 -2.92 10.81
C ALA A 33 7.64 -4.36 10.67
N HIS A 34 6.85 -5.33 11.16
CA HIS A 34 7.19 -6.73 11.01
C HIS A 34 7.28 -7.10 9.53
N GLN A 35 8.35 -7.76 9.11
CA GLN A 35 8.48 -8.25 7.74
C GLN A 35 7.98 -9.69 7.66
N TRP A 36 6.74 -9.86 7.22
CA TRP A 36 6.15 -11.17 7.06
C TRP A 36 6.84 -11.99 5.97
N THR A 37 7.09 -13.26 6.27
CA THR A 37 7.67 -14.23 5.34
C THR A 37 6.68 -15.36 5.03
N MET A 38 6.89 -16.07 3.92
CA MET A 38 6.11 -17.26 3.62
C MET A 38 6.23 -18.32 4.72
N ALA A 39 7.41 -18.49 5.31
CA ALA A 39 7.64 -19.47 6.38
C ALA A 39 6.79 -19.22 7.63
N GLU A 40 6.48 -17.94 7.94
CA GLU A 40 5.66 -17.56 9.08
C GLU A 40 4.15 -17.69 8.80
N LEU A 41 3.72 -17.36 7.58
CA LEU A 41 2.30 -17.27 7.24
C LEU A 41 1.72 -18.55 6.63
N LEU A 42 2.53 -19.31 5.87
CA LEU A 42 2.07 -20.50 5.16
C LEU A 42 1.42 -21.54 6.09
N PRO A 43 1.97 -21.89 7.28
CA PRO A 43 1.32 -22.81 8.19
C PRO A 43 -0.09 -22.40 8.61
N ALA A 44 -0.33 -21.06 8.67
CA ALA A 44 -1.61 -20.50 9.07
C ALA A 44 -2.71 -20.64 8.01
N MET A 45 -2.36 -20.94 6.76
CA MET A 45 -3.36 -21.14 5.70
C MET A 45 -4.26 -22.35 5.96
N SER A 46 -3.81 -23.34 6.73
CA SER A 46 -4.62 -24.46 7.19
C SER A 46 -5.63 -24.10 8.30
N GLU A 47 -5.42 -22.94 8.97
CA GLU A 47 -6.28 -22.45 10.07
C GLU A 47 -7.40 -21.52 9.57
N LEU A 48 -7.50 -21.29 8.25
CA LEU A 48 -8.55 -20.49 7.63
C LEU A 48 -9.89 -21.23 7.73
N GLY A 49 -10.58 -21.04 8.86
CA GLY A 49 -11.88 -21.62 9.17
C GLY A 49 -13.01 -20.60 9.15
N THR A 50 -14.19 -21.05 9.60
CA THR A 50 -15.37 -20.18 9.80
C THR A 50 -15.15 -19.15 10.91
N GLY A 51 -15.91 -18.06 10.89
CA GLY A 51 -15.87 -17.02 11.94
C GLY A 51 -14.84 -15.92 11.70
N ARG A 52 -14.17 -15.90 10.56
CA ARG A 52 -13.37 -14.76 10.09
C ARG A 52 -14.26 -13.57 9.73
N SER A 53 -13.68 -12.37 9.73
CA SER A 53 -14.43 -11.13 9.52
C SER A 53 -14.27 -10.63 8.08
N TRP A 54 -15.38 -10.60 7.33
CA TRP A 54 -15.43 -9.95 6.03
C TRP A 54 -15.03 -8.47 6.13
N MET A 55 -15.53 -7.76 7.14
CA MET A 55 -15.24 -6.34 7.34
C MET A 55 -13.75 -6.10 7.60
N GLN A 56 -13.11 -6.91 8.45
CA GLN A 56 -11.67 -6.77 8.72
C GLN A 56 -10.84 -7.12 7.49
N GLY A 57 -11.20 -8.17 6.76
CA GLY A 57 -10.53 -8.53 5.50
C GLY A 57 -10.60 -7.41 4.46
N GLY A 58 -11.79 -6.82 4.27
CA GLY A 58 -12.01 -5.67 3.39
C GLY A 58 -11.22 -4.43 3.83
N GLN A 59 -11.14 -4.16 5.14
CA GLN A 59 -10.32 -3.05 5.66
C GLN A 59 -8.83 -3.27 5.38
N VAL A 60 -8.31 -4.48 5.54
CA VAL A 60 -6.92 -4.80 5.20
C VAL A 60 -6.69 -4.65 3.70
N PHE A 61 -7.61 -5.13 2.86
CA PHE A 61 -7.55 -4.99 1.40
C PHE A 61 -7.44 -3.51 0.98
N GLU A 62 -8.23 -2.64 1.59
CA GLU A 62 -8.21 -1.20 1.35
C GLU A 62 -6.92 -0.55 1.88
N GLN A 63 -6.57 -0.78 3.15
CA GLN A 63 -5.42 -0.16 3.80
C GLN A 63 -4.08 -0.61 3.21
N ALA A 64 -3.99 -1.84 2.73
CA ALA A 64 -2.84 -2.34 1.97
C ALA A 64 -2.76 -1.77 0.55
N GLY A 65 -3.79 -1.04 0.10
CA GLY A 65 -3.85 -0.43 -1.22
C GLY A 65 -4.15 -1.42 -2.36
N CYS A 66 -4.64 -2.62 -2.06
CA CYS A 66 -4.95 -3.63 -3.09
C CYS A 66 -5.97 -3.10 -4.10
N GLY A 67 -7.03 -2.43 -3.62
CA GLY A 67 -8.10 -1.86 -4.42
C GLY A 67 -7.68 -0.70 -5.34
N ILE A 68 -6.48 -0.14 -5.19
CA ILE A 68 -5.94 0.86 -6.12
C ILE A 68 -5.72 0.23 -7.50
N CYS A 69 -5.19 -1.01 -7.54
CA CYS A 69 -4.83 -1.69 -8.76
C CYS A 69 -5.82 -2.81 -9.14
N HIS A 70 -6.33 -3.55 -8.14
CA HIS A 70 -7.17 -4.73 -8.33
C HIS A 70 -8.65 -4.40 -8.20
N ALA A 71 -9.45 -4.85 -9.16
CA ALA A 71 -10.89 -4.96 -8.97
C ALA A 71 -11.22 -6.11 -8.00
N MET A 72 -12.30 -5.95 -7.21
CA MET A 72 -12.81 -6.97 -6.31
C MET A 72 -14.32 -6.81 -6.15
N SER A 73 -15.10 -7.78 -6.62
CA SER A 73 -16.56 -7.73 -6.56
C SER A 73 -17.11 -6.43 -7.17
N THR A 74 -18.16 -5.84 -6.58
CA THR A 74 -18.71 -4.55 -6.96
C THR A 74 -18.21 -3.38 -6.10
N TYR A 75 -17.31 -3.66 -5.15
CA TYR A 75 -16.86 -2.67 -4.17
C TYR A 75 -15.58 -1.96 -4.58
N TRP A 76 -14.73 -2.60 -5.37
CA TRP A 76 -13.45 -2.04 -5.82
C TRP A 76 -13.30 -2.24 -7.32
N GLU A 77 -13.21 -1.13 -8.04
CA GLU A 77 -13.08 -1.16 -9.51
C GLU A 77 -11.64 -1.36 -9.98
N GLY A 78 -10.66 -1.04 -9.12
CA GLY A 78 -9.25 -1.02 -9.48
C GLY A 78 -8.96 0.05 -10.55
N ASN A 79 -7.76 0.00 -11.11
CA ASN A 79 -7.36 0.90 -12.21
C ASN A 79 -7.19 0.18 -13.57
N GLY A 80 -7.54 -1.10 -13.64
CA GLY A 80 -7.42 -1.93 -14.85
C GLY A 80 -5.99 -2.40 -15.17
N LEU A 81 -4.99 -2.03 -14.35
CA LEU A 81 -3.58 -2.39 -14.56
C LEU A 81 -3.16 -3.67 -13.83
N ALA A 82 -4.08 -4.28 -13.08
CA ALA A 82 -3.88 -5.54 -12.36
C ALA A 82 -5.10 -6.46 -12.54
N PRO A 83 -4.97 -7.79 -12.28
CA PRO A 83 -6.08 -8.72 -12.44
C PRO A 83 -7.23 -8.42 -11.48
N ASP A 84 -8.46 -8.67 -11.93
CA ASP A 84 -9.64 -8.77 -11.08
C ASP A 84 -9.52 -9.99 -10.16
N LEU A 85 -9.66 -9.76 -8.85
CA LEU A 85 -9.51 -10.77 -7.81
C LEU A 85 -10.84 -11.43 -7.39
N THR A 86 -11.99 -11.01 -7.94
CA THR A 86 -13.31 -11.55 -7.57
C THR A 86 -13.37 -13.08 -7.65
N ALA A 87 -12.69 -13.67 -8.63
CA ALA A 87 -12.65 -15.13 -8.82
C ALA A 87 -11.24 -15.71 -8.59
N VAL A 88 -10.39 -15.06 -7.77
CA VAL A 88 -8.99 -15.49 -7.59
C VAL A 88 -8.90 -16.91 -7.01
N ALA A 89 -9.75 -17.25 -6.04
CA ALA A 89 -9.76 -18.56 -5.39
C ALA A 89 -10.18 -19.71 -6.31
N SER A 90 -10.82 -19.43 -7.44
CA SER A 90 -11.11 -20.45 -8.46
C SER A 90 -9.91 -20.75 -9.38
N LYS A 91 -8.89 -19.89 -9.35
CA LYS A 91 -7.74 -19.93 -10.26
C LYS A 91 -6.44 -20.28 -9.53
N MET A 92 -6.37 -19.99 -8.23
CA MET A 92 -5.17 -20.15 -7.41
C MET A 92 -5.54 -20.76 -6.05
N THR A 93 -4.63 -21.57 -5.51
CA THR A 93 -4.74 -22.03 -4.12
C THR A 93 -4.43 -20.88 -3.15
N ARG A 94 -4.86 -21.02 -1.89
CA ARG A 94 -4.55 -20.07 -0.81
C ARG A 94 -3.06 -19.80 -0.68
N ASP A 95 -2.24 -20.84 -0.76
CA ASP A 95 -0.79 -20.74 -0.69
C ASP A 95 -0.22 -19.93 -1.86
N GLN A 96 -0.75 -20.10 -3.06
CA GLN A 96 -0.35 -19.34 -4.24
C GLN A 96 -0.79 -17.88 -4.14
N ILE A 97 -1.99 -17.61 -3.61
CA ILE A 97 -2.47 -16.24 -3.36
C ILE A 97 -1.55 -15.56 -2.34
N LEU A 98 -1.27 -16.23 -1.21
CA LEU A 98 -0.36 -15.71 -0.19
C LEU A 98 1.03 -15.42 -0.77
N GLN A 99 1.59 -16.38 -1.53
CA GLN A 99 2.90 -16.21 -2.16
C GLN A 99 2.92 -15.01 -3.11
N SER A 100 1.86 -14.81 -3.90
CA SER A 100 1.76 -13.66 -4.81
C SER A 100 1.77 -12.31 -4.07
N ILE A 101 1.37 -12.27 -2.79
CA ILE A 101 1.39 -11.06 -1.98
C ILE A 101 2.74 -10.86 -1.28
N VAL A 102 3.30 -11.94 -0.72
CA VAL A 102 4.54 -11.90 0.07
C VAL A 102 5.78 -11.86 -0.83
N GLU A 103 5.75 -12.61 -1.93
CA GLU A 103 6.85 -12.78 -2.89
C GLU A 103 6.38 -12.50 -4.32
N PRO A 104 5.93 -11.26 -4.63
CA PRO A 104 5.22 -10.95 -5.88
C PRO A 104 6.04 -11.16 -7.16
N SER A 105 7.36 -11.24 -7.04
CA SER A 105 8.26 -11.53 -8.17
C SER A 105 8.61 -13.02 -8.32
N ALA A 106 8.16 -13.90 -7.40
CA ALA A 106 8.44 -15.34 -7.48
C ALA A 106 7.77 -16.00 -8.68
N THR A 107 6.56 -15.51 -9.04
CA THR A 107 5.82 -15.98 -10.21
C THR A 107 5.16 -14.80 -10.89
N LEU A 108 5.60 -14.46 -12.10
CA LEU A 108 5.06 -13.34 -12.86
C LEU A 108 3.93 -13.79 -13.78
N ASN A 109 2.83 -13.06 -13.77
CA ASN A 109 1.77 -13.21 -14.76
C ASN A 109 2.14 -12.44 -16.03
N GLY A 110 2.25 -13.14 -17.16
CA GLY A 110 2.66 -12.56 -18.43
C GLY A 110 1.75 -11.47 -19.02
N GLN A 111 0.59 -11.20 -18.42
CA GLN A 111 -0.31 -10.11 -18.81
C GLN A 111 -0.10 -8.84 -17.96
N TYR A 112 0.48 -8.97 -16.77
CA TYR A 112 0.59 -7.91 -15.77
C TYR A 112 2.04 -7.77 -15.29
N TYR A 113 2.94 -7.41 -16.19
CA TYR A 113 4.34 -7.16 -15.87
C TYR A 113 4.74 -5.74 -16.29
N HIS A 114 5.79 -5.23 -15.67
CA HIS A 114 6.49 -4.06 -16.20
C HIS A 114 7.34 -4.45 -17.41
N THR A 115 7.50 -3.55 -18.36
CA THR A 115 8.51 -3.65 -19.39
C THR A 115 9.78 -2.91 -18.96
N GLU A 116 10.94 -3.51 -19.21
CA GLU A 116 12.24 -2.85 -19.10
C GLU A 116 12.66 -2.37 -20.49
N PHE A 117 12.81 -1.06 -20.62
CA PHE A 117 13.32 -0.40 -21.81
C PHE A 117 14.79 -0.05 -21.61
N THR A 118 15.68 -0.59 -22.43
CA THR A 118 17.07 -0.11 -22.53
C THR A 118 17.11 0.96 -23.60
N LEU A 119 17.53 2.18 -23.27
CA LEU A 119 17.59 3.28 -24.20
C LEU A 119 18.93 3.31 -24.96
N VAL A 120 18.99 4.06 -26.07
CA VAL A 120 20.19 4.18 -26.91
C VAL A 120 21.38 4.82 -26.19
N ASP A 121 21.11 5.65 -25.16
CA ASP A 121 22.14 6.25 -24.29
C ASP A 121 22.63 5.29 -23.19
N GLY A 122 22.08 4.07 -23.12
CA GLY A 122 22.41 3.05 -22.11
C GLY A 122 21.62 3.15 -20.81
N SER A 123 20.77 4.15 -20.64
CA SER A 123 19.88 4.22 -19.48
C SER A 123 18.78 3.16 -19.55
N MET A 124 18.17 2.85 -18.40
CA MET A 124 17.07 1.90 -18.31
C MET A 124 15.83 2.58 -17.69
N VAL A 125 14.67 2.35 -18.30
CA VAL A 125 13.36 2.72 -17.77
C VAL A 125 12.55 1.45 -17.58
N ARG A 126 11.92 1.32 -16.41
CA ARG A 126 10.99 0.22 -16.11
C ARG A 126 9.61 0.79 -15.81
N GLY A 127 8.58 0.18 -16.35
CA GLY A 127 7.20 0.57 -16.08
C GLY A 127 6.20 -0.14 -16.96
N THR A 128 4.92 0.18 -16.75
CA THR A 128 3.82 -0.28 -17.59
C THR A 128 3.55 0.77 -18.67
N VAL A 129 3.44 0.36 -19.92
CA VAL A 129 2.95 1.23 -20.99
C VAL A 129 1.46 1.46 -20.76
N VAL A 130 1.10 2.69 -20.43
CA VAL A 130 -0.29 3.09 -20.14
C VAL A 130 -0.93 3.78 -21.34
N ASP A 131 -0.11 4.32 -22.26
CA ASP A 131 -0.60 4.95 -23.51
C ASP A 131 0.52 5.02 -24.55
N ALA A 132 0.14 5.35 -25.80
CA ALA A 132 1.08 5.59 -26.89
C ALA A 132 0.59 6.76 -27.75
N GLU A 133 1.34 7.84 -27.77
CA GLU A 133 1.08 9.03 -28.59
C GLU A 133 1.99 9.05 -29.81
N GLY A 134 1.49 8.50 -30.93
CA GLY A 134 2.27 8.39 -32.18
C GLY A 134 3.55 7.57 -32.00
N ALA A 135 4.70 8.23 -32.13
CA ALA A 135 6.02 7.62 -31.98
C ALA A 135 6.55 7.66 -30.52
N THR A 136 5.73 7.99 -29.52
CA THR A 136 6.14 8.09 -28.12
C THR A 136 5.33 7.12 -27.26
N LEU A 137 5.98 6.33 -26.42
CA LEU A 137 5.34 5.54 -25.36
C LEU A 137 5.18 6.38 -24.10
N ILE A 138 4.04 6.21 -23.43
CA ILE A 138 3.76 6.79 -22.12
C ILE A 138 3.86 5.66 -21.11
N VAL A 139 4.84 5.72 -20.22
CA VAL A 139 5.19 4.65 -19.30
C VAL A 139 4.97 5.10 -17.87
N ALA A 140 4.16 4.38 -17.11
CA ALA A 140 3.99 4.56 -15.67
C ALA A 140 5.00 3.68 -14.91
N PRO A 141 6.01 4.25 -14.23
CA PRO A 141 7.00 3.49 -13.49
C PRO A 141 6.47 2.95 -12.16
N VAL A 142 5.42 3.56 -11.63
CA VAL A 142 4.78 3.18 -10.36
C VAL A 142 3.29 3.04 -10.56
N MET A 143 2.79 1.81 -10.45
CA MET A 143 1.37 1.48 -10.70
C MET A 143 0.39 2.13 -9.71
N MET A 144 0.84 2.46 -8.50
CA MET A 144 -0.01 3.13 -7.49
C MET A 144 -0.25 4.62 -7.79
N VAL A 145 0.55 5.22 -8.68
CA VAL A 145 0.42 6.60 -9.14
C VAL A 145 0.55 6.65 -10.68
N PRO A 146 -0.41 6.07 -11.41
CA PRO A 146 -0.30 5.86 -12.86
C PRO A 146 -0.24 7.15 -13.66
N ASP A 147 -0.66 8.29 -13.08
CA ASP A 147 -0.59 9.61 -13.72
C ASP A 147 0.84 10.17 -13.76
N VAL A 148 1.74 9.63 -12.93
CA VAL A 148 3.17 9.98 -12.99
C VAL A 148 3.82 9.13 -14.07
N THR A 149 4.07 9.73 -15.23
CA THR A 149 4.54 9.01 -16.42
C THR A 149 5.87 9.51 -16.95
N ILE A 150 6.56 8.63 -17.65
CA ILE A 150 7.78 8.92 -18.42
C ILE A 150 7.41 8.79 -19.90
N ARG A 151 7.81 9.77 -20.70
CA ARG A 151 7.62 9.76 -22.15
C ARG A 151 8.88 9.21 -22.82
N ILE A 152 8.77 8.12 -23.57
CA ILE A 152 9.90 7.48 -24.24
C ILE A 152 9.65 7.52 -25.76
N PRO A 153 10.42 8.32 -26.54
CA PRO A 153 10.37 8.21 -27.98
C PRO A 153 10.77 6.80 -28.43
N LYS A 154 10.00 6.17 -29.30
CA LYS A 154 10.30 4.81 -29.78
C LYS A 154 11.66 4.71 -30.47
N ALA A 155 12.15 5.83 -31.07
CA ALA A 155 13.48 5.91 -31.68
C ALA A 155 14.61 5.81 -30.65
N ASP A 156 14.35 6.13 -29.37
CA ASP A 156 15.34 6.06 -28.30
C ASP A 156 15.39 4.68 -27.63
N ILE A 157 14.49 3.75 -28.00
CA ILE A 157 14.45 2.41 -27.46
C ILE A 157 15.42 1.53 -28.23
N LYS A 158 16.47 1.05 -27.55
CA LYS A 158 17.42 0.08 -28.09
C LYS A 158 16.88 -1.35 -27.99
N SER A 159 16.24 -1.69 -26.86
CA SER A 159 15.61 -2.99 -26.64
C SER A 159 14.55 -2.90 -25.55
N GLU A 160 13.59 -3.82 -25.57
CA GLU A 160 12.58 -4.00 -24.56
C GLU A 160 12.46 -5.46 -24.14
N ALA A 161 12.17 -5.72 -22.87
CA ALA A 161 11.98 -7.06 -22.32
C ALA A 161 10.99 -7.02 -21.14
N PRO A 162 10.27 -8.13 -20.85
CA PRO A 162 9.53 -8.25 -19.60
C PRO A 162 10.47 -8.07 -18.40
N SER A 163 10.05 -7.24 -17.43
CA SER A 163 10.80 -7.07 -16.20
C SER A 163 10.74 -8.35 -15.35
N PRO A 164 11.85 -8.77 -14.73
CA PRO A 164 11.83 -9.85 -13.74
C PRO A 164 11.24 -9.42 -12.39
N VAL A 165 10.88 -8.15 -12.23
CA VAL A 165 10.33 -7.60 -10.99
C VAL A 165 8.86 -7.27 -11.21
N SER A 166 8.01 -7.78 -10.30
CA SER A 166 6.57 -7.52 -10.30
C SER A 166 6.27 -6.03 -10.10
N PRO A 167 5.24 -5.47 -10.77
CA PRO A 167 4.70 -4.16 -10.44
C PRO A 167 4.03 -4.10 -9.07
N MET A 168 3.62 -5.25 -8.51
CA MET A 168 3.06 -5.33 -7.16
C MET A 168 4.15 -5.11 -6.11
N PRO A 169 4.01 -4.14 -5.20
CA PRO A 169 5.03 -3.86 -4.18
C PRO A 169 5.21 -5.02 -3.20
N VAL A 170 6.41 -5.16 -2.66
CA VAL A 170 6.69 -6.07 -1.53
C VAL A 170 6.29 -5.43 -0.20
N GLY A 171 6.03 -6.27 0.82
CA GLY A 171 5.82 -5.79 2.19
C GLY A 171 4.44 -5.18 2.45
N LEU A 172 3.47 -5.35 1.57
CA LEU A 172 2.10 -4.84 1.73
C LEU A 172 1.43 -5.34 3.02
N LEU A 173 1.82 -6.52 3.52
CA LEU A 173 1.28 -7.10 4.75
C LEU A 173 2.01 -6.65 6.03
N ASN A 174 3.14 -5.99 5.93
CA ASN A 174 3.98 -5.64 7.08
C ASN A 174 3.30 -4.78 8.17
N PRO A 175 2.34 -3.87 7.85
CA PRO A 175 1.64 -3.10 8.87
C PRO A 175 0.60 -3.91 9.67
N PHE A 176 0.24 -5.13 9.25
CA PHE A 176 -0.90 -5.87 9.79
C PHE A 176 -0.47 -7.00 10.70
N THR A 177 -1.34 -7.33 11.66
CA THR A 177 -1.19 -8.51 12.51
C THR A 177 -1.51 -9.78 11.73
N ARG A 178 -1.04 -10.94 12.25
CA ARG A 178 -1.37 -12.25 11.69
C ARG A 178 -2.87 -12.46 11.52
N GLU A 179 -3.68 -12.11 12.52
CA GLU A 179 -5.13 -12.30 12.45
C GLU A 179 -5.79 -11.44 11.35
N GLN A 180 -5.33 -10.20 11.18
CA GLN A 180 -5.80 -9.34 10.09
C GLN A 180 -5.42 -9.90 8.72
N ILE A 181 -4.23 -10.49 8.59
CA ILE A 181 -3.81 -11.17 7.35
C ILE A 181 -4.69 -12.39 7.08
N LEU A 182 -5.03 -13.18 8.09
CA LEU A 182 -5.94 -14.32 7.92
C LEU A 182 -7.35 -13.87 7.51
N ASP A 183 -7.86 -12.75 8.05
CA ASP A 183 -9.14 -12.18 7.61
C ASP A 183 -9.06 -11.70 6.14
N LEU A 184 -7.95 -11.08 5.71
CA LEU A 184 -7.70 -10.74 4.31
C LEU A 184 -7.71 -12.00 3.43
N MET A 185 -7.03 -13.07 3.84
CA MET A 185 -6.97 -14.30 3.03
C MET A 185 -8.35 -14.93 2.82
N VAL A 186 -9.20 -14.91 3.86
CA VAL A 186 -10.59 -15.38 3.74
C VAL A 186 -11.42 -14.42 2.88
N PHE A 187 -11.17 -13.12 2.95
CA PHE A 187 -11.81 -12.12 2.11
C PHE A 187 -11.51 -12.35 0.62
N LEU A 188 -10.24 -12.64 0.29
CA LEU A 188 -9.82 -13.00 -1.08
C LEU A 188 -10.43 -14.33 -1.53
N ASP A 189 -10.49 -15.32 -0.65
CA ASP A 189 -11.08 -16.63 -0.89
C ASP A 189 -12.59 -16.54 -1.21
N ALA A 190 -13.27 -15.61 -0.54
CA ALA A 190 -14.68 -15.30 -0.75
C ALA A 190 -14.96 -14.38 -1.96
N GLY A 191 -13.91 -13.91 -2.66
CA GLY A 191 -14.08 -12.96 -3.76
C GLY A 191 -14.71 -11.62 -3.35
N GLY A 192 -14.54 -11.22 -2.08
CA GLY A 192 -15.15 -10.01 -1.52
C GLY A 192 -16.66 -10.13 -1.25
N ASP A 193 -17.26 -11.31 -1.38
CA ASP A 193 -18.69 -11.53 -1.13
C ASP A 193 -18.98 -11.62 0.38
N PRO A 194 -19.76 -10.67 0.97
CA PRO A 194 -20.12 -10.70 2.39
C PRO A 194 -21.04 -11.86 2.78
N ASP A 195 -21.76 -12.44 1.82
CA ASP A 195 -22.73 -13.52 2.03
C ASP A 195 -22.11 -14.91 1.86
N ALA A 196 -20.81 -14.99 1.59
CA ALA A 196 -20.11 -16.24 1.38
C ALA A 196 -20.23 -17.19 2.58
N ALA A 197 -20.40 -18.47 2.31
CA ALA A 197 -20.64 -19.49 3.34
C ALA A 197 -19.52 -19.57 4.39
N ILE A 198 -18.30 -19.19 4.05
CA ILE A 198 -17.13 -19.23 4.94
C ILE A 198 -17.28 -18.29 6.15
N TYR A 199 -18.12 -17.23 6.07
CA TYR A 199 -18.39 -16.32 7.19
C TYR A 199 -19.50 -16.79 8.14
N ARG A 200 -20.27 -17.81 7.73
CA ARG A 200 -21.37 -18.30 8.55
C ARG A 200 -20.82 -19.14 9.70
N LYS A 201 -21.17 -18.77 10.93
CA LYS A 201 -20.90 -19.61 12.10
C LYS A 201 -21.85 -20.82 12.05
N ASN A 202 -21.30 -22.01 12.09
CA ASN A 202 -22.08 -23.23 12.33
C ASN A 202 -22.66 -23.23 13.74
#